data_33c994ea8003340a8e7d058fc765023b
#
_entry.id   33c994ea8003340a8e7d058fc765023b
#
_cell.length_a   1.000
_cell.length_b   1.000
_cell.length_c   1.000
_cell.angle_alpha   90.00
_cell.angle_beta   90.00
_cell.angle_gamma   90.00
#
_symmetry.space_group_name_H-M   'P 1'
#
loop_
_entity.id
_entity.type
_entity.pdbx_description
1 polymer ?
#
loop_
_entity_poly.entity_id
_entity_poly.type
_entity_poly.pdbx_seq_one_letter_code
_entity_poly.pdbx_strand_id
1 'polypeptide(L)'
;DHFTNGRAAWNVVTSLNDSEAQNFGVQELLEHDERYDVADEFMQATAELWDSWEDGAVVLDKQTGRFADAEKVHRVDHSGEWFQVRGPSTVPRSPQGHPVLVQAGQSDRGREFAARWGELLFVIYPTPEACKAYRDDLRQRAQDVGRDPDSVRIAPAVYVVVGETEKDAQRKLEQIGNLANQIDSLALLSEVFNYDFSQHQVDEPLSDEVLASMTGLRGFLDRVIELSGTANPSVNDFIQWSGRGTLRELPLFMGTPAQVADQMESWFQGEACDGFVLAATHMPGAYEDFVNQVVPELQRRGSFRQGYSEGTLRDNLGFSRP
;
A
#
# COMPACT_ATOMS: atom_id res chain seq x y z
N ASP A 1 13.08 -10.12 8.23
CA ASP A 1 13.28 -10.99 7.07
C ASP A 1 13.96 -12.32 7.44
N HIS A 2 14.96 -12.32 8.32
CA HIS A 2 15.64 -13.54 8.78
C HIS A 2 14.67 -14.58 9.38
N PHE A 3 13.73 -14.16 10.24
CA PHE A 3 12.74 -15.08 10.84
C PHE A 3 11.82 -15.74 9.82
N THR A 4 11.56 -15.08 8.71
CA THR A 4 10.69 -15.59 7.64
C THR A 4 11.49 -16.30 6.55
N ASN A 5 12.81 -16.33 6.64
CA ASN A 5 13.70 -16.85 5.61
C ASN A 5 13.43 -16.21 4.23
N GLY A 6 13.44 -14.89 4.18
CA GLY A 6 13.30 -14.13 2.95
C GLY A 6 11.87 -13.90 2.47
N ARG A 7 10.87 -13.89 3.37
CA ARG A 7 9.46 -13.67 2.99
C ARG A 7 8.84 -12.39 3.55
N ALA A 8 9.66 -11.49 4.09
CA ALA A 8 9.17 -10.21 4.60
C ALA A 8 9.10 -9.14 3.50
N ALA A 9 8.11 -8.28 3.62
CA ALA A 9 8.03 -7.00 2.94
C ALA A 9 7.82 -5.89 3.96
N TRP A 10 8.16 -4.67 3.60
CA TRP A 10 7.98 -3.51 4.45
C TRP A 10 7.21 -2.41 3.71
N ASN A 11 6.04 -2.05 4.23
CA ASN A 11 5.29 -0.91 3.75
C ASN A 11 5.82 0.36 4.41
N VAL A 12 6.47 1.20 3.61
CA VAL A 12 7.06 2.47 4.08
C VAL A 12 5.99 3.54 4.08
N VAL A 13 5.62 4.03 5.27
CA VAL A 13 4.55 5.00 5.49
C VAL A 13 5.08 6.22 6.22
N THR A 14 4.72 7.40 5.74
CA THR A 14 5.10 8.70 6.33
C THR A 14 4.12 9.21 7.38
N SER A 15 3.20 8.36 7.83
CA SER A 15 2.13 8.68 8.78
C SER A 15 1.05 9.66 8.25
N LEU A 16 -0.10 9.70 8.91
CA LEU A 16 -1.24 10.52 8.49
C LEU A 16 -1.84 11.32 9.65
N ASN A 17 -1.70 10.85 10.88
CA ASN A 17 -2.40 11.40 12.04
C ASN A 17 -1.44 11.91 13.10
N ASP A 18 -1.78 13.03 13.74
CA ASP A 18 -1.00 13.60 14.84
C ASP A 18 -0.86 12.66 16.04
N SER A 19 -1.86 11.78 16.24
CA SER A 19 -1.81 10.75 17.27
C SER A 19 -0.63 9.78 17.10
N GLU A 20 -0.19 9.54 15.86
CA GLU A 20 1.01 8.74 15.57
C GLU A 20 2.28 9.51 16.01
N ALA A 21 2.39 10.79 15.66
CA ALA A 21 3.50 11.64 16.07
C ALA A 21 3.59 11.77 17.61
N GLN A 22 2.44 11.91 18.28
CA GLN A 22 2.35 12.01 19.74
C GLN A 22 2.90 10.77 20.46
N ASN A 23 2.78 9.58 19.87
CA ASN A 23 3.38 8.36 20.42
C ASN A 23 4.92 8.35 20.33
N PHE A 24 5.50 9.25 19.54
CA PHE A 24 6.96 9.44 19.40
C PHE A 24 7.44 10.75 20.02
N GLY A 25 6.60 11.44 20.81
CA GLY A 25 6.98 12.62 21.58
C GLY A 25 6.89 13.95 20.81
N VAL A 26 6.28 13.95 19.64
CA VAL A 26 6.01 15.14 18.81
C VAL A 26 4.53 15.45 18.86
N GLN A 27 4.12 16.71 18.95
CA GLN A 27 2.71 17.08 19.12
C GLN A 27 1.91 16.97 17.83
N GLU A 28 2.51 17.32 16.71
CA GLU A 28 1.91 17.36 15.38
C GLU A 28 2.88 16.76 14.36
N LEU A 29 2.36 16.20 13.28
CA LEU A 29 3.18 15.75 12.16
C LEU A 29 3.83 16.94 11.45
N LEU A 30 4.99 16.70 10.86
CA LEU A 30 5.60 17.63 9.90
C LEU A 30 4.68 17.84 8.70
N GLU A 31 4.88 18.91 7.96
CA GLU A 31 4.21 19.13 6.68
C GLU A 31 4.39 17.96 5.73
N HIS A 32 3.40 17.76 4.85
CA HIS A 32 3.31 16.58 4.00
C HIS A 32 4.61 16.27 3.22
N ASP A 33 5.17 17.26 2.53
CA ASP A 33 6.35 17.05 1.69
C ASP A 33 7.62 16.88 2.53
N GLU A 34 7.72 17.60 3.63
CA GLU A 34 8.84 17.46 4.59
C GLU A 34 8.90 16.05 5.20
N ARG A 35 7.74 15.41 5.46
CA ARG A 35 7.72 14.01 5.90
C ARG A 35 8.37 13.06 4.87
N TYR A 36 8.19 13.34 3.59
CA TYR A 36 8.84 12.56 2.53
C TYR A 36 10.33 12.86 2.40
N ASP A 37 10.77 14.08 2.72
CA ASP A 37 12.19 14.41 2.74
C ASP A 37 12.92 13.67 3.87
N VAL A 38 12.32 13.65 5.07
CA VAL A 38 12.78 12.80 6.17
C VAL A 38 12.78 11.31 5.78
N ALA A 39 11.72 10.85 5.09
CA ALA A 39 11.64 9.46 4.66
C ALA A 39 12.68 9.08 3.61
N ASP A 40 13.02 9.98 2.68
CA ASP A 40 14.09 9.75 1.70
C ASP A 40 15.44 9.52 2.39
N GLU A 41 15.81 10.36 3.34
CA GLU A 41 17.06 10.18 4.10
C GLU A 41 17.01 8.93 4.99
N PHE A 42 15.84 8.64 5.60
CA PHE A 42 15.66 7.42 6.38
C PHE A 42 15.85 6.16 5.54
N MET A 43 15.31 6.15 4.32
CA MET A 43 15.48 5.03 3.39
C MET A 43 16.92 4.87 2.94
N GLN A 44 17.64 5.98 2.68
CA GLN A 44 19.05 5.94 2.33
C GLN A 44 19.87 5.33 3.48
N ALA A 45 19.74 5.86 4.69
CA ALA A 45 20.45 5.34 5.86
C ALA A 45 20.10 3.86 6.14
N THR A 46 18.86 3.47 5.92
CA THR A 46 18.39 2.08 6.09
C THR A 46 19.02 1.15 5.04
N ALA A 47 19.04 1.54 3.78
CA ALA A 47 19.66 0.75 2.71
C ALA A 47 21.17 0.59 2.95
N GLU A 48 21.88 1.66 3.32
CA GLU A 48 23.29 1.64 3.69
C GLU A 48 23.57 0.68 4.86
N LEU A 49 22.67 0.62 5.85
CA LEU A 49 22.77 -0.36 6.96
C LEU A 49 22.55 -1.79 6.48
N TRP A 50 21.56 -2.06 5.61
CA TRP A 50 21.35 -3.40 5.07
C TRP A 50 22.53 -3.88 4.22
N ASP A 51 23.19 -2.99 3.50
CA ASP A 51 24.33 -3.27 2.64
C ASP A 51 25.66 -3.25 3.40
N SER A 52 25.68 -2.89 4.68
CA SER A 52 26.89 -2.85 5.50
C SER A 52 27.55 -4.23 5.73
N TRP A 53 26.85 -5.31 5.43
CA TRP A 53 27.34 -6.67 5.35
C TRP A 53 27.24 -7.18 3.92
N GLU A 54 28.38 -7.49 3.29
CA GLU A 54 28.38 -8.12 1.97
C GLU A 54 27.86 -9.56 2.01
N ASP A 55 27.49 -10.07 0.85
CA ASP A 55 27.15 -11.47 0.72
C ASP A 55 28.34 -12.37 1.10
N GLY A 56 28.05 -13.41 1.87
CA GLY A 56 29.07 -14.32 2.36
C GLY A 56 29.99 -13.71 3.44
N ALA A 57 29.63 -12.59 4.05
CA ALA A 57 30.37 -12.04 5.20
C ALA A 57 30.30 -12.97 6.41
N VAL A 58 29.19 -13.69 6.62
CA VAL A 58 29.03 -14.68 7.70
C VAL A 58 29.67 -16.00 7.26
N VAL A 59 30.77 -16.41 7.90
CA VAL A 59 31.54 -17.61 7.54
C VAL A 59 31.28 -18.80 8.47
N LEU A 60 30.96 -18.57 9.73
CA LEU A 60 30.65 -19.61 10.76
C LEU A 60 31.69 -20.74 10.85
N ASP A 61 32.97 -20.42 10.70
CA ASP A 61 34.05 -21.39 10.75
C ASP A 61 34.33 -21.84 12.20
N LYS A 62 33.87 -23.03 12.54
CA LYS A 62 34.06 -23.62 13.87
C LYS A 62 35.50 -24.05 14.13
N GLN A 63 36.32 -24.29 13.12
CA GLN A 63 37.69 -24.74 13.29
C GLN A 63 38.60 -23.62 13.76
N THR A 64 38.43 -22.44 13.16
CA THR A 64 39.19 -21.23 13.50
C THR A 64 38.48 -20.32 14.50
N GLY A 65 37.19 -20.58 14.81
CA GLY A 65 36.35 -19.74 15.66
C GLY A 65 35.93 -18.44 14.98
N ARG A 66 36.07 -18.35 13.65
CA ARG A 66 35.77 -17.14 12.86
C ARG A 66 34.26 -17.09 12.55
N PHE A 67 33.58 -16.10 13.10
CA PHE A 67 32.14 -15.88 12.85
C PHE A 67 31.90 -15.22 11.49
N ALA A 68 32.62 -14.15 11.21
CA ALA A 68 32.45 -13.34 10.00
C ALA A 68 33.81 -12.95 9.38
N ASP A 69 33.76 -12.55 8.12
CA ASP A 69 34.86 -11.94 7.40
C ASP A 69 34.84 -10.42 7.63
N ALA A 70 35.79 -9.91 8.40
CA ALA A 70 35.84 -8.51 8.77
C ALA A 70 36.04 -7.56 7.55
N GLU A 71 36.64 -8.06 6.46
CA GLU A 71 36.82 -7.27 5.22
C GLU A 71 35.49 -7.04 4.46
N LYS A 72 34.45 -7.83 4.77
CA LYS A 72 33.10 -7.78 4.19
C LYS A 72 32.07 -7.09 5.08
N VAL A 73 32.50 -6.44 6.15
CA VAL A 73 31.63 -5.72 7.09
C VAL A 73 32.08 -4.27 7.16
N HIS A 74 31.25 -3.36 6.72
CA HIS A 74 31.62 -1.97 6.50
C HIS A 74 30.88 -1.03 7.44
N ARG A 75 31.56 0.02 7.89
CA ARG A 75 30.92 1.13 8.56
C ARG A 75 30.11 1.93 7.52
N VAL A 76 28.97 2.45 7.94
CA VAL A 76 28.09 3.28 7.10
C VAL A 76 28.53 4.74 7.18
N ASP A 77 28.77 5.25 8.41
CA ASP A 77 29.13 6.63 8.71
C ASP A 77 28.19 7.67 8.02
N HIS A 78 26.89 7.34 7.91
CA HIS A 78 25.88 8.23 7.36
C HIS A 78 25.79 9.51 8.18
N SER A 79 25.76 10.65 7.52
CA SER A 79 25.64 11.99 8.14
C SER A 79 24.76 12.87 7.28
N GLY A 80 23.46 12.88 7.59
CA GLY A 80 22.45 13.66 6.90
C GLY A 80 21.89 14.79 7.75
N GLU A 81 20.83 15.37 7.28
CA GLU A 81 20.11 16.46 7.97
C GLU A 81 19.35 15.94 9.21
N TRP A 82 18.68 14.79 9.06
CA TRP A 82 17.85 14.19 10.12
C TRP A 82 18.51 13.02 10.84
N PHE A 83 19.39 12.25 10.16
CA PHE A 83 19.96 11.02 10.71
C PHE A 83 21.48 11.03 10.75
N GLN A 84 22.02 10.44 11.83
CA GLN A 84 23.43 10.20 12.03
C GLN A 84 23.60 8.72 12.37
N VAL A 85 24.13 7.91 11.45
CA VAL A 85 24.20 6.46 11.60
C VAL A 85 25.61 5.96 11.35
N ARG A 86 26.25 5.45 12.39
CA ARG A 86 27.63 4.94 12.28
C ARG A 86 27.69 3.59 11.57
N GLY A 87 26.73 2.71 11.80
CA GLY A 87 26.83 1.31 11.36
C GLY A 87 28.04 0.55 11.95
N PRO A 88 28.30 -0.66 11.49
CA PRO A 88 27.43 -1.45 10.62
C PRO A 88 26.13 -1.87 11.29
N SER A 89 25.23 -2.50 10.54
CA SER A 89 24.09 -3.19 11.10
C SER A 89 24.53 -4.25 12.13
N THR A 90 23.72 -4.47 13.16
CA THR A 90 23.98 -5.51 14.18
C THR A 90 23.55 -6.90 13.72
N VAL A 91 22.90 -7.01 12.57
CA VAL A 91 22.49 -8.26 11.93
C VAL A 91 23.06 -8.33 10.51
N PRO A 92 23.38 -9.54 10.02
CA PRO A 92 23.89 -9.72 8.67
C PRO A 92 22.84 -9.34 7.60
N ARG A 93 23.31 -9.25 6.34
CA ARG A 93 22.47 -9.02 5.19
C ARG A 93 21.32 -10.04 5.12
N SER A 94 20.15 -9.55 4.81
CA SER A 94 18.93 -10.34 4.68
C SER A 94 19.02 -11.37 3.55
N PRO A 95 18.30 -12.51 3.61
CA PRO A 95 18.23 -13.48 2.52
C PRO A 95 17.81 -12.85 1.18
N GLN A 96 16.95 -11.83 1.21
CA GLN A 96 16.52 -11.07 0.03
C GLN A 96 17.48 -9.94 -0.37
N GLY A 97 18.56 -9.68 0.37
CA GLY A 97 19.33 -8.46 0.31
C GLY A 97 18.59 -7.34 1.06
N HIS A 98 17.53 -6.84 0.50
CA HIS A 98 16.55 -5.95 1.15
C HIS A 98 15.18 -6.61 1.18
N PRO A 99 14.36 -6.45 2.23
CA PRO A 99 12.93 -6.78 2.18
C PRO A 99 12.25 -6.09 0.98
N VAL A 100 11.21 -6.70 0.42
CA VAL A 100 10.43 -6.03 -0.64
C VAL A 100 9.83 -4.75 -0.09
N LEU A 101 10.04 -3.63 -0.78
CA LEU A 101 9.55 -2.33 -0.38
C LEU A 101 8.16 -2.06 -0.97
N VAL A 102 7.18 -1.99 -0.07
CA VAL A 102 5.80 -1.64 -0.41
C VAL A 102 5.57 -0.16 -0.10
N GLN A 103 4.75 0.52 -0.88
CA GLN A 103 4.45 1.92 -0.69
C GLN A 103 3.05 2.25 -1.23
N ALA A 104 2.40 3.30 -0.71
CA ALA A 104 1.01 3.65 -1.03
C ALA A 104 0.82 5.13 -1.43
N GLY A 105 1.88 5.90 -1.68
CA GLY A 105 1.82 7.33 -2.01
C GLY A 105 1.20 7.60 -3.38
N GLN A 106 0.16 8.41 -3.40
CA GLN A 106 -0.54 8.80 -4.62
C GLN A 106 -0.45 10.31 -4.91
N SER A 107 -0.02 11.13 -3.93
CA SER A 107 0.33 12.54 -4.13
C SER A 107 1.54 12.68 -5.05
N ASP A 108 1.80 13.86 -5.59
CA ASP A 108 2.94 14.07 -6.49
C ASP A 108 4.27 13.73 -5.80
N ARG A 109 4.51 14.26 -4.59
CA ARG A 109 5.70 13.94 -3.78
C ARG A 109 5.75 12.47 -3.39
N GLY A 110 4.58 11.84 -3.09
CA GLY A 110 4.48 10.41 -2.81
C GLY A 110 4.85 9.54 -4.01
N ARG A 111 4.50 9.95 -5.23
CA ARG A 111 4.91 9.25 -6.47
C ARG A 111 6.41 9.38 -6.74
N GLU A 112 7.02 10.53 -6.46
CA GLU A 112 8.48 10.70 -6.55
C GLU A 112 9.21 9.74 -5.59
N PHE A 113 8.74 9.67 -4.35
CA PHE A 113 9.27 8.74 -3.35
C PHE A 113 9.08 7.27 -3.79
N ALA A 114 7.88 6.93 -4.26
CA ALA A 114 7.56 5.58 -4.75
C ALA A 114 8.43 5.20 -5.97
N ALA A 115 8.65 6.13 -6.89
CA ALA A 115 9.51 5.92 -8.06
C ALA A 115 10.98 5.65 -7.66
N ARG A 116 11.45 6.26 -6.58
CA ARG A 116 12.81 6.06 -6.07
C ARG A 116 12.96 4.75 -5.29
N TRP A 117 12.02 4.42 -4.41
CA TRP A 117 12.16 3.36 -3.42
C TRP A 117 11.18 2.19 -3.56
N GLY A 118 9.94 2.47 -3.99
CA GLY A 118 8.87 1.48 -4.03
C GLY A 118 9.10 0.38 -5.06
N GLU A 119 8.71 -0.84 -4.73
CA GLU A 119 8.75 -2.00 -5.63
C GLU A 119 7.33 -2.54 -5.86
N LEU A 120 6.52 -2.66 -4.81
CA LEU A 120 5.11 -3.03 -4.89
C LEU A 120 4.25 -1.89 -4.38
N LEU A 121 3.43 -1.31 -5.26
CA LEU A 121 2.61 -0.14 -4.95
C LEU A 121 1.16 -0.56 -4.70
N PHE A 122 0.71 -0.36 -3.47
CA PHE A 122 -0.70 -0.40 -3.10
C PHE A 122 -1.39 0.89 -3.53
N VAL A 123 -2.46 0.80 -4.30
CA VAL A 123 -3.17 1.98 -4.82
C VAL A 123 -4.69 1.83 -4.76
N ILE A 124 -5.39 2.95 -4.75
CA ILE A 124 -6.86 3.01 -4.81
C ILE A 124 -7.27 3.84 -6.01
N TYR A 125 -7.72 3.20 -7.08
CA TYR A 125 -8.25 3.83 -8.27
C TYR A 125 -9.57 3.20 -8.67
N PRO A 126 -10.61 4.00 -9.00
CA PRO A 126 -11.95 3.49 -9.24
C PRO A 126 -12.09 2.75 -10.57
N THR A 127 -11.23 3.02 -11.54
CA THR A 127 -11.32 2.44 -12.89
C THR A 127 -9.97 1.93 -13.39
N PRO A 128 -9.96 0.97 -14.34
CA PRO A 128 -8.73 0.49 -14.94
C PRO A 128 -7.97 1.59 -15.69
N GLU A 129 -8.65 2.54 -16.33
CA GLU A 129 -8.03 3.65 -17.06
C GLU A 129 -7.24 4.56 -16.12
N ALA A 130 -7.84 4.93 -14.98
CA ALA A 130 -7.17 5.75 -13.97
C ALA A 130 -5.98 5.02 -13.34
N CYS A 131 -6.11 3.72 -13.09
CA CYS A 131 -5.03 2.89 -12.58
C CYS A 131 -3.88 2.77 -13.59
N LYS A 132 -4.19 2.58 -14.88
CA LYS A 132 -3.21 2.55 -15.97
C LYS A 132 -2.45 3.88 -16.08
N ALA A 133 -3.15 4.99 -16.03
CA ALA A 133 -2.51 6.31 -16.09
C ALA A 133 -1.50 6.51 -14.93
N TYR A 134 -1.85 6.07 -13.73
CA TYR A 134 -0.93 6.07 -12.59
C TYR A 134 0.28 5.14 -12.81
N ARG A 135 0.04 3.92 -13.30
CA ARG A 135 1.10 2.94 -13.59
C ARG A 135 2.10 3.50 -14.62
N ASP A 136 1.59 4.10 -15.68
CA ASP A 136 2.42 4.66 -16.75
C ASP A 136 3.24 5.86 -16.24
N ASP A 137 2.64 6.78 -15.45
CA ASP A 137 3.32 7.91 -14.81
C ASP A 137 4.43 7.41 -13.86
N LEU A 138 4.13 6.43 -13.01
CA LEU A 138 5.09 5.94 -12.04
C LEU A 138 6.28 5.22 -12.69
N ARG A 139 6.04 4.44 -13.74
CA ARG A 139 7.10 3.78 -14.52
C ARG A 139 7.98 4.80 -15.24
N GLN A 140 7.41 5.88 -15.76
CA GLN A 140 8.17 6.98 -16.34
C GLN A 140 9.05 7.66 -15.28
N ARG A 141 8.50 7.99 -14.10
CA ARG A 141 9.27 8.55 -12.98
C ARG A 141 10.40 7.61 -12.51
N ALA A 142 10.16 6.30 -12.47
CA ALA A 142 11.20 5.32 -12.14
C ALA A 142 12.33 5.35 -13.16
N GLN A 143 12.02 5.44 -14.45
CA GLN A 143 13.00 5.59 -15.52
C GLN A 143 13.79 6.90 -15.40
N ASP A 144 13.12 8.00 -15.06
CA ASP A 144 13.74 9.33 -14.91
C ASP A 144 14.77 9.36 -13.77
N VAL A 145 14.57 8.53 -12.71
CA VAL A 145 15.56 8.36 -11.62
C VAL A 145 16.54 7.22 -11.87
N GLY A 146 16.57 6.65 -13.08
CA GLY A 146 17.53 5.62 -13.49
C GLY A 146 17.20 4.20 -13.04
N ARG A 147 15.95 3.94 -12.61
CA ARG A 147 15.47 2.59 -12.29
C ARG A 147 14.82 1.93 -13.50
N ASP A 148 14.87 0.61 -13.52
CA ASP A 148 14.08 -0.18 -14.47
C ASP A 148 12.57 0.04 -14.19
N PRO A 149 11.78 0.54 -15.18
CA PRO A 149 10.34 0.73 -15.02
C PRO A 149 9.59 -0.56 -14.65
N ASP A 150 10.12 -1.73 -15.05
CA ASP A 150 9.55 -3.03 -14.68
C ASP A 150 9.89 -3.47 -13.24
N SER A 151 10.77 -2.75 -12.54
CA SER A 151 11.02 -2.95 -11.12
C SER A 151 9.89 -2.45 -10.21
N VAL A 152 8.89 -1.78 -10.78
CA VAL A 152 7.74 -1.23 -10.05
C VAL A 152 6.46 -1.98 -10.47
N ARG A 153 5.79 -2.60 -9.49
CA ARG A 153 4.54 -3.34 -9.67
C ARG A 153 3.39 -2.59 -9.00
N ILE A 154 2.28 -2.46 -9.73
CA ILE A 154 1.09 -1.75 -9.26
C ILE A 154 0.02 -2.76 -8.89
N ALA A 155 -0.50 -2.67 -7.67
CA ALA A 155 -1.53 -3.54 -7.13
C ALA A 155 -2.70 -2.71 -6.55
N PRO A 156 -3.75 -2.44 -7.35
CA PRO A 156 -4.94 -1.77 -6.85
C PRO A 156 -5.66 -2.63 -5.80
N ALA A 157 -6.17 -1.96 -4.77
CA ALA A 157 -7.08 -2.57 -3.81
C ALA A 157 -8.46 -2.77 -4.45
N VAL A 158 -9.02 -3.94 -4.25
CA VAL A 158 -10.35 -4.29 -4.78
C VAL A 158 -11.16 -5.08 -3.77
N TYR A 159 -12.46 -4.86 -3.74
CA TYR A 159 -13.40 -5.76 -3.09
C TYR A 159 -13.78 -6.90 -4.02
N VAL A 160 -14.00 -8.10 -3.45
CA VAL A 160 -14.50 -9.25 -4.20
C VAL A 160 -15.70 -9.84 -3.48
N VAL A 161 -16.79 -10.06 -4.23
CA VAL A 161 -17.99 -10.75 -3.74
C VAL A 161 -18.34 -11.90 -4.67
N VAL A 162 -18.16 -13.13 -4.19
CA VAL A 162 -18.35 -14.36 -4.95
C VAL A 162 -19.68 -15.02 -4.58
N GLY A 163 -20.43 -15.44 -5.58
CA GLY A 163 -21.64 -16.25 -5.42
C GLY A 163 -21.63 -17.48 -6.35
N GLU A 164 -22.42 -18.51 -6.02
CA GLU A 164 -22.65 -19.64 -6.92
C GLU A 164 -23.32 -19.18 -8.22
N THR A 165 -24.15 -18.16 -8.10
CA THR A 165 -24.80 -17.45 -9.20
C THR A 165 -24.62 -15.94 -9.03
N GLU A 166 -24.82 -15.19 -10.11
CA GLU A 166 -24.81 -13.72 -10.07
C GLU A 166 -25.84 -13.17 -9.05
N LYS A 167 -27.01 -13.81 -8.98
CA LYS A 167 -28.04 -13.44 -7.99
C LYS A 167 -27.59 -13.69 -6.56
N ASP A 168 -26.82 -14.75 -6.30
CA ASP A 168 -26.27 -15.02 -4.97
C ASP A 168 -25.21 -14.00 -4.58
N ALA A 169 -24.35 -13.63 -5.53
CA ALA A 169 -23.36 -12.56 -5.31
C ALA A 169 -24.06 -11.22 -4.99
N GLN A 170 -25.11 -10.88 -5.75
CA GLN A 170 -25.89 -9.67 -5.51
C GLN A 170 -26.56 -9.68 -4.13
N ARG A 171 -27.14 -10.81 -3.72
CA ARG A 171 -27.74 -10.96 -2.38
C ARG A 171 -26.71 -10.81 -1.26
N LYS A 172 -25.50 -11.39 -1.42
CA LYS A 172 -24.39 -11.20 -0.47
C LYS A 172 -24.01 -9.73 -0.38
N LEU A 173 -23.87 -9.03 -1.51
CA LEU A 173 -23.54 -7.61 -1.56
C LEU A 173 -24.54 -6.77 -0.78
N GLU A 174 -25.84 -7.00 -0.98
CA GLU A 174 -26.89 -6.29 -0.28
C GLU A 174 -26.86 -6.55 1.24
N GLN A 175 -26.62 -7.81 1.65
CA GLN A 175 -26.48 -8.17 3.06
C GLN A 175 -25.32 -7.45 3.72
N ILE A 176 -24.16 -7.42 3.07
CA ILE A 176 -22.95 -6.75 3.58
C ILE A 176 -23.20 -5.23 3.63
N GLY A 177 -23.74 -4.64 2.55
CA GLY A 177 -24.03 -3.21 2.48
C GLY A 177 -24.98 -2.71 3.57
N ASN A 178 -25.92 -3.55 3.99
CA ASN A 178 -26.88 -3.23 5.06
C ASN A 178 -26.23 -3.25 6.48
N LEU A 179 -25.00 -3.71 6.62
CA LEU A 179 -24.26 -3.68 7.90
C LEU A 179 -23.54 -2.35 8.12
N ALA A 180 -23.33 -1.56 7.08
CA ALA A 180 -22.71 -0.25 7.20
C ALA A 180 -23.60 0.69 8.02
N ASN A 181 -23.00 1.41 8.96
CA ASN A 181 -23.71 2.40 9.78
C ASN A 181 -22.98 3.74 9.79
N GLN A 182 -23.73 4.79 10.09
CA GLN A 182 -23.24 6.16 10.04
C GLN A 182 -22.13 6.44 11.06
N ILE A 183 -22.18 5.83 12.23
CA ILE A 183 -21.18 6.06 13.30
C ILE A 183 -19.81 5.54 12.86
N ASP A 184 -19.77 4.34 12.28
CA ASP A 184 -18.53 3.75 11.78
C ASP A 184 -17.95 4.57 10.63
N SER A 185 -18.82 5.05 9.71
CA SER A 185 -18.38 5.92 8.61
C SER A 185 -17.78 7.23 9.13
N LEU A 186 -18.40 7.86 10.15
CA LEU A 186 -17.86 9.09 10.77
C LEU A 186 -16.53 8.86 11.48
N ALA A 187 -16.38 7.73 12.19
CA ALA A 187 -15.12 7.39 12.85
C ALA A 187 -13.99 7.22 11.83
N LEU A 188 -14.25 6.47 10.74
CA LEU A 188 -13.29 6.26 9.65
C LEU A 188 -12.96 7.55 8.89
N LEU A 189 -13.95 8.43 8.70
CA LEU A 189 -13.74 9.75 8.09
C LEU A 189 -12.87 10.62 8.99
N SER A 190 -13.11 10.63 10.29
CA SER A 190 -12.33 11.41 11.25
C SER A 190 -10.85 11.00 11.24
N GLU A 191 -10.57 9.70 11.10
CA GLU A 191 -9.22 9.18 10.93
C GLU A 191 -8.57 9.66 9.62
N VAL A 192 -9.27 9.51 8.49
CA VAL A 192 -8.74 9.84 7.15
C VAL A 192 -8.43 11.33 7.00
N PHE A 193 -9.27 12.19 7.59
CA PHE A 193 -9.13 13.64 7.47
C PHE A 193 -8.35 14.28 8.64
N ASN A 194 -7.93 13.47 9.65
CA ASN A 194 -7.35 13.97 10.90
C ASN A 194 -8.23 15.10 11.49
N TYR A 195 -9.55 14.88 11.50
CA TYR A 195 -10.55 15.87 11.86
C TYR A 195 -11.76 15.22 12.56
N ASP A 196 -12.23 15.80 13.67
CA ASP A 196 -13.38 15.30 14.40
C ASP A 196 -14.71 15.81 13.80
N PHE A 197 -15.35 15.01 12.95
CA PHE A 197 -16.62 15.31 12.35
C PHE A 197 -17.81 15.31 13.33
N SER A 198 -17.63 14.78 14.55
CA SER A 198 -18.70 14.75 15.56
C SER A 198 -19.08 16.15 16.10
N GLN A 199 -18.23 17.14 15.82
CA GLN A 199 -18.44 18.54 16.24
C GLN A 199 -19.50 19.27 15.38
N HIS A 200 -19.95 18.65 14.27
CA HIS A 200 -20.87 19.26 13.31
C HIS A 200 -22.20 18.54 13.21
N GLN A 201 -23.23 19.30 12.84
CA GLN A 201 -24.51 18.73 12.42
C GLN A 201 -24.36 18.03 11.06
N VAL A 202 -25.02 16.88 10.88
CA VAL A 202 -24.82 16.01 9.72
C VAL A 202 -25.13 16.70 8.38
N ASP A 203 -26.15 17.54 8.34
CA ASP A 203 -26.62 18.22 7.12
C ASP A 203 -26.13 19.67 7.01
N GLU A 204 -25.29 20.14 7.94
CA GLU A 204 -24.77 21.52 7.92
C GLU A 204 -23.56 21.60 7.01
N PRO A 205 -23.51 22.56 6.06
CA PRO A 205 -22.33 22.79 5.23
C PRO A 205 -21.12 23.19 6.09
N LEU A 206 -19.96 22.62 5.82
CA LEU A 206 -18.72 22.94 6.51
C LEU A 206 -18.12 24.25 5.94
N SER A 207 -17.57 25.08 6.82
CA SER A 207 -16.92 26.33 6.37
C SER A 207 -15.57 26.07 5.71
N ASP A 208 -15.12 27.04 4.90
CA ASP A 208 -13.78 27.00 4.26
C ASP A 208 -12.66 26.83 5.29
N GLU A 209 -12.80 27.43 6.48
CA GLU A 209 -11.85 27.31 7.59
C GLU A 209 -11.78 25.87 8.11
N VAL A 210 -12.93 25.21 8.23
CA VAL A 210 -13.00 23.80 8.64
C VAL A 210 -12.38 22.90 7.58
N LEU A 211 -12.72 23.11 6.31
CA LEU A 211 -12.14 22.30 5.21
C LEU A 211 -10.62 22.50 5.11
N ALA A 212 -10.12 23.71 5.37
CA ALA A 212 -8.68 24.00 5.37
C ALA A 212 -7.94 23.35 6.56
N SER A 213 -8.63 23.13 7.69
CA SER A 213 -8.05 22.48 8.86
C SER A 213 -7.88 20.97 8.76
N MET A 214 -8.50 20.35 7.75
CA MET A 214 -8.36 18.92 7.49
C MET A 214 -6.98 18.63 6.89
N THR A 215 -6.12 17.94 7.61
CA THR A 215 -4.71 17.69 7.24
C THR A 215 -4.46 16.30 6.67
N GLY A 216 -5.48 15.44 6.62
CA GLY A 216 -5.39 14.06 6.14
C GLY A 216 -5.32 13.92 4.61
N LEU A 217 -5.95 12.87 4.07
CA LEU A 217 -5.88 12.54 2.64
C LEU A 217 -6.66 13.52 1.75
N ARG A 218 -6.00 14.56 1.25
CA ARG A 218 -6.58 15.61 0.40
C ARG A 218 -7.36 15.07 -0.80
N GLY A 219 -6.92 14.00 -1.43
CA GLY A 219 -7.61 13.41 -2.59
C GLY A 219 -9.04 12.91 -2.28
N PHE A 220 -9.36 12.59 -1.02
CA PHE A 220 -10.75 12.29 -0.62
C PHE A 220 -11.58 13.56 -0.52
N LEU A 221 -11.02 14.66 -0.06
CA LEU A 221 -11.71 15.96 -0.01
C LEU A 221 -12.07 16.42 -1.41
N ASP A 222 -11.11 16.41 -2.33
CA ASP A 222 -11.33 16.79 -3.73
C ASP A 222 -12.44 15.94 -4.37
N ARG A 223 -12.43 14.64 -4.12
CA ARG A 223 -13.48 13.72 -4.57
C ARG A 223 -14.85 14.06 -4.01
N VAL A 224 -14.97 14.40 -2.72
CA VAL A 224 -16.24 14.77 -2.10
C VAL A 224 -16.77 16.08 -2.70
N ILE A 225 -15.92 17.09 -2.87
CA ILE A 225 -16.27 18.35 -3.50
C ILE A 225 -16.76 18.14 -4.94
N GLU A 226 -16.03 17.35 -5.72
CA GLU A 226 -16.38 17.06 -7.12
C GLU A 226 -17.73 16.34 -7.20
N LEU A 227 -17.93 15.27 -6.42
CA LEU A 227 -19.14 14.43 -6.53
C LEU A 227 -20.36 15.04 -5.87
N SER A 228 -20.21 15.82 -4.81
CA SER A 228 -21.32 16.56 -4.18
C SER A 228 -21.75 17.78 -5.01
N GLY A 229 -20.87 18.30 -5.85
CA GLY A 229 -21.12 19.50 -6.65
C GLY A 229 -21.18 20.79 -5.83
N THR A 230 -20.67 20.81 -4.61
CA THR A 230 -20.62 21.98 -3.73
C THR A 230 -19.21 22.21 -3.20
N ALA A 231 -18.81 23.48 -3.08
CA ALA A 231 -17.52 23.86 -2.49
C ALA A 231 -17.49 23.63 -0.97
N ASN A 232 -18.65 23.64 -0.32
CA ASN A 232 -18.83 23.50 1.12
C ASN A 232 -19.70 22.26 1.42
N PRO A 233 -19.15 21.03 1.27
CA PRO A 233 -19.90 19.82 1.54
C PRO A 233 -20.27 19.70 3.03
N SER A 234 -21.41 19.10 3.30
CA SER A 234 -21.84 18.73 4.66
C SER A 234 -21.19 17.42 5.11
N VAL A 235 -21.30 17.10 6.39
CA VAL A 235 -20.87 15.80 6.91
C VAL A 235 -21.57 14.65 6.19
N ASN A 236 -22.84 14.82 5.84
CA ASN A 236 -23.61 13.84 5.05
C ASN A 236 -23.01 13.64 3.65
N ASP A 237 -22.54 14.72 3.00
CA ASP A 237 -21.85 14.62 1.71
C ASP A 237 -20.55 13.82 1.84
N PHE A 238 -19.80 14.02 2.92
CA PHE A 238 -18.61 13.20 3.19
C PHE A 238 -18.94 11.72 3.35
N ILE A 239 -19.98 11.38 4.12
CA ILE A 239 -20.44 9.99 4.28
C ILE A 239 -20.86 9.39 2.93
N GLN A 240 -21.64 10.15 2.16
CA GLN A 240 -22.22 9.67 0.91
C GLN A 240 -21.19 9.52 -0.23
N TRP A 241 -20.27 10.47 -0.38
CA TRP A 241 -19.43 10.59 -1.56
C TRP A 241 -17.98 10.15 -1.35
N SER A 242 -17.47 10.11 -0.12
CA SER A 242 -16.16 9.54 0.14
C SER A 242 -16.09 8.06 -0.18
N GLY A 243 -17.20 7.36 0.02
CA GLY A 243 -17.28 5.90 -0.02
C GLY A 243 -16.70 5.22 1.22
N ARG A 244 -16.05 5.98 2.13
CA ARG A 244 -15.34 5.43 3.29
C ARG A 244 -16.27 4.65 4.21
N GLY A 245 -15.83 3.44 4.61
CA GLY A 245 -16.66 2.55 5.44
C GLY A 245 -17.81 1.88 4.68
N THR A 246 -17.85 1.95 3.35
CA THR A 246 -18.82 1.30 2.49
C THR A 246 -18.15 0.50 1.37
N LEU A 247 -18.92 -0.33 0.68
CA LEU A 247 -18.44 -1.08 -0.49
C LEU A 247 -18.21 -0.22 -1.75
N ARG A 248 -18.31 1.11 -1.65
CA ARG A 248 -17.99 2.06 -2.73
C ARG A 248 -16.57 2.63 -2.63
N GLU A 249 -15.86 2.33 -1.57
CA GLU A 249 -14.50 2.84 -1.35
C GLU A 249 -13.52 2.32 -2.40
N LEU A 250 -13.65 1.05 -2.76
CA LEU A 250 -12.77 0.36 -3.70
C LEU A 250 -13.55 -0.17 -4.91
N PRO A 251 -12.90 -0.42 -6.04
CA PRO A 251 -13.49 -1.21 -7.13
C PRO A 251 -14.03 -2.53 -6.61
N LEU A 252 -15.20 -2.91 -7.08
CA LEU A 252 -15.88 -4.13 -6.68
C LEU A 252 -15.93 -5.12 -7.85
N PHE A 253 -15.33 -6.29 -7.67
CA PHE A 253 -15.47 -7.43 -8.58
C PHE A 253 -16.51 -8.39 -7.99
N MET A 254 -17.57 -8.65 -8.74
CA MET A 254 -18.70 -9.41 -8.24
C MET A 254 -19.23 -10.39 -9.30
N GLY A 255 -19.70 -11.52 -8.84
CA GLY A 255 -20.35 -12.53 -9.69
C GLY A 255 -19.99 -13.95 -9.31
N THR A 256 -20.10 -14.85 -10.31
CA THR A 256 -19.58 -16.22 -10.21
C THR A 256 -18.05 -16.18 -10.23
N PRO A 257 -17.36 -17.27 -9.80
CA PRO A 257 -15.90 -17.34 -9.88
C PRO A 257 -15.35 -17.01 -11.27
N ALA A 258 -16.01 -17.44 -12.33
CA ALA A 258 -15.62 -17.14 -13.71
C ALA A 258 -15.76 -15.65 -14.05
N GLN A 259 -16.86 -15.01 -13.63
CA GLN A 259 -17.08 -13.56 -13.86
C GLN A 259 -16.10 -12.69 -13.07
N VAL A 260 -15.75 -13.08 -11.85
CA VAL A 260 -14.71 -12.38 -11.07
C VAL A 260 -13.35 -12.53 -11.75
N ALA A 261 -13.01 -13.73 -12.22
CA ALA A 261 -11.79 -13.96 -12.96
C ALA A 261 -11.73 -13.12 -14.26
N ASP A 262 -12.84 -13.01 -15.01
CA ASP A 262 -12.95 -12.19 -16.21
C ASP A 262 -12.64 -10.69 -15.90
N GLN A 263 -13.20 -10.18 -14.81
CA GLN A 263 -12.97 -8.79 -14.37
C GLN A 263 -11.50 -8.56 -14.00
N MET A 264 -10.89 -9.49 -13.27
CA MET A 264 -9.46 -9.39 -12.88
C MET A 264 -8.56 -9.48 -14.12
N GLU A 265 -8.82 -10.43 -15.02
CA GLU A 265 -8.05 -10.58 -16.26
C GLU A 265 -8.18 -9.36 -17.17
N SER A 266 -9.36 -8.75 -17.25
CA SER A 266 -9.58 -7.53 -18.02
C SER A 266 -8.68 -6.37 -17.56
N TRP A 267 -8.54 -6.15 -16.26
CA TRP A 267 -7.64 -5.14 -15.71
C TRP A 267 -6.17 -5.45 -15.99
N PHE A 268 -5.78 -6.71 -15.78
CA PHE A 268 -4.40 -7.15 -16.00
C PHE A 268 -4.00 -7.10 -17.48
N GLN A 269 -4.83 -7.62 -18.36
CA GLN A 269 -4.59 -7.64 -19.83
C GLN A 269 -4.65 -6.23 -20.43
N GLY A 270 -5.48 -5.35 -19.85
CA GLY A 270 -5.54 -3.92 -20.19
C GLY A 270 -4.34 -3.12 -19.68
N GLU A 271 -3.36 -3.78 -19.06
CA GLU A 271 -2.16 -3.15 -18.46
C GLU A 271 -2.49 -2.11 -17.37
N ALA A 272 -3.64 -2.24 -16.72
CA ALA A 272 -4.02 -1.35 -15.64
C ALA A 272 -3.24 -1.64 -14.34
N CYS A 273 -2.81 -2.89 -14.14
CA CYS A 273 -2.12 -3.32 -12.94
C CYS A 273 -1.22 -4.54 -13.20
N ASP A 274 -0.38 -4.86 -12.23
CA ASP A 274 0.50 -6.04 -12.23
C ASP A 274 0.00 -7.13 -11.28
N GLY A 275 -1.04 -6.86 -10.49
CA GLY A 275 -1.69 -7.75 -9.54
C GLY A 275 -2.76 -7.00 -8.76
N PHE A 276 -3.27 -7.58 -7.66
CA PHE A 276 -4.33 -6.98 -6.86
C PHE A 276 -4.05 -7.13 -5.36
N VAL A 277 -4.47 -6.15 -4.58
CA VAL A 277 -4.63 -6.28 -3.14
C VAL A 277 -6.11 -6.54 -2.86
N LEU A 278 -6.42 -7.69 -2.26
CA LEU A 278 -7.79 -8.03 -1.90
C LEU A 278 -8.14 -7.42 -0.56
N ALA A 279 -9.16 -6.59 -0.53
CA ALA A 279 -9.77 -6.11 0.69
C ALA A 279 -10.99 -7.00 1.04
N ALA A 280 -11.07 -7.42 2.30
CA ALA A 280 -12.18 -8.25 2.74
C ALA A 280 -13.46 -7.42 2.89
N THR A 281 -14.54 -7.85 2.27
CA THR A 281 -15.87 -7.29 2.52
C THR A 281 -16.47 -7.81 3.84
N HIS A 282 -16.03 -8.98 4.28
CA HIS A 282 -16.34 -9.60 5.56
C HIS A 282 -15.31 -10.68 5.91
N MET A 283 -15.10 -10.94 7.19
CA MET A 283 -14.07 -11.86 7.67
C MET A 283 -14.70 -13.11 8.33
N PRO A 284 -14.13 -14.31 8.11
CA PRO A 284 -13.06 -14.67 7.16
C PRO A 284 -13.61 -14.98 5.74
N GLY A 285 -14.93 -15.04 5.56
CA GLY A 285 -15.61 -15.64 4.41
C GLY A 285 -15.24 -15.03 3.07
N ALA A 286 -14.94 -13.72 2.98
CA ALA A 286 -14.55 -13.09 1.72
C ALA A 286 -13.25 -13.71 1.17
N TYR A 287 -12.26 -13.94 2.02
CA TYR A 287 -11.01 -14.60 1.61
C TYR A 287 -11.19 -16.08 1.33
N GLU A 288 -12.01 -16.78 2.13
CA GLU A 288 -12.33 -18.19 1.92
C GLU A 288 -13.03 -18.41 0.56
N ASP A 289 -14.01 -17.58 0.24
CA ASP A 289 -14.70 -17.62 -1.05
C ASP A 289 -13.72 -17.37 -2.20
N PHE A 290 -12.86 -16.37 -2.10
CA PHE A 290 -11.88 -16.07 -3.13
C PHE A 290 -10.88 -17.22 -3.33
N VAL A 291 -10.25 -17.67 -2.25
CA VAL A 291 -9.21 -18.72 -2.30
C VAL A 291 -9.77 -20.05 -2.79
N ASN A 292 -10.99 -20.40 -2.34
CA ASN A 292 -11.57 -21.72 -2.67
C ASN A 292 -12.27 -21.76 -4.02
N GLN A 293 -12.68 -20.61 -4.58
CA GLN A 293 -13.51 -20.58 -5.79
C GLN A 293 -12.85 -19.80 -6.94
N VAL A 294 -12.28 -18.61 -6.71
CA VAL A 294 -11.70 -17.80 -7.78
C VAL A 294 -10.26 -18.22 -8.10
N VAL A 295 -9.43 -18.49 -7.09
CA VAL A 295 -8.06 -18.95 -7.31
C VAL A 295 -7.99 -20.22 -8.19
N PRO A 296 -8.79 -21.29 -7.95
CA PRO A 296 -8.80 -22.45 -8.83
C PRO A 296 -9.20 -22.13 -10.28
N GLU A 297 -10.12 -21.19 -10.47
CA GLU A 297 -10.53 -20.74 -11.81
C GLU A 297 -9.39 -19.99 -12.52
N LEU A 298 -8.71 -19.05 -11.84
CA LEU A 298 -7.53 -18.37 -12.37
C LEU A 298 -6.38 -19.34 -12.68
N GLN A 299 -6.17 -20.35 -11.83
CA GLN A 299 -5.20 -21.41 -12.05
C GLN A 299 -5.54 -22.26 -13.27
N ARG A 300 -6.82 -22.65 -13.45
CA ARG A 300 -7.31 -23.38 -14.61
C ARG A 300 -7.09 -22.61 -15.92
N ARG A 301 -7.21 -21.28 -15.88
CA ARG A 301 -6.94 -20.38 -17.02
C ARG A 301 -5.45 -20.14 -17.27
N GLY A 302 -4.58 -20.51 -16.35
CA GLY A 302 -3.14 -20.25 -16.42
C GLY A 302 -2.78 -18.79 -16.02
N SER A 303 -3.72 -18.04 -15.47
CA SER A 303 -3.54 -16.64 -15.03
C SER A 303 -3.04 -16.52 -13.61
N PHE A 304 -2.93 -17.63 -12.87
CA PHE A 304 -2.40 -17.65 -11.50
C PHE A 304 -1.48 -18.84 -11.28
N ARG A 305 -0.50 -18.69 -10.38
CA ARG A 305 0.47 -19.75 -10.05
C ARG A 305 -0.23 -21.02 -9.54
N GLN A 306 0.29 -22.18 -9.89
CA GLN A 306 -0.16 -23.47 -9.35
C GLN A 306 0.44 -23.76 -7.96
N GLY A 307 1.55 -23.13 -7.61
CA GLY A 307 2.23 -23.23 -6.33
C GLY A 307 3.29 -22.15 -6.22
N TYR A 308 3.87 -22.00 -5.02
CA TYR A 308 5.01 -21.12 -4.83
C TYR A 308 6.29 -21.78 -5.32
N SER A 309 7.18 -20.99 -5.95
CA SER A 309 8.53 -21.42 -6.25
C SER A 309 9.34 -21.54 -4.93
N GLU A 310 10.38 -22.39 -4.94
CA GLU A 310 11.40 -22.32 -3.91
C GLU A 310 12.12 -20.98 -4.06
N GLY A 311 12.24 -20.22 -2.97
CA GLY A 311 12.88 -18.91 -3.00
C GLY A 311 12.28 -17.92 -2.02
N THR A 312 12.69 -16.67 -2.18
CA THR A 312 12.25 -15.55 -1.37
C THR A 312 10.93 -14.96 -1.88
N LEU A 313 10.34 -14.03 -1.13
CA LEU A 313 9.20 -13.25 -1.60
C LEU A 313 9.56 -12.46 -2.87
N ARG A 314 10.77 -11.91 -2.92
CA ARG A 314 11.30 -11.17 -4.06
C ARG A 314 11.33 -12.03 -5.32
N ASP A 315 11.82 -13.27 -5.22
CA ASP A 315 11.81 -14.22 -6.34
C ASP A 315 10.38 -14.53 -6.83
N ASN A 316 9.46 -14.73 -5.88
CA ASN A 316 8.04 -15.01 -6.20
C ASN A 316 7.30 -13.82 -6.82
N LEU A 317 7.77 -12.59 -6.60
CA LEU A 317 7.24 -11.37 -7.22
C LEU A 317 7.98 -10.97 -8.50
N GLY A 318 9.06 -11.68 -8.86
CA GLY A 318 9.87 -11.42 -10.04
C GLY A 318 10.74 -10.17 -9.92
N PHE A 319 11.15 -9.80 -8.70
CA PHE A 319 12.10 -8.72 -8.45
C PHE A 319 13.53 -9.25 -8.40
N SER A 320 14.48 -8.46 -8.91
CA SER A 320 15.89 -8.75 -8.75
C SER A 320 16.31 -8.55 -7.29
N ARG A 321 17.29 -9.33 -6.83
CA ARG A 321 17.93 -9.13 -5.53
C ARG A 321 18.90 -7.94 -5.63
N PRO A 322 18.79 -6.92 -4.75
CA PRO A 322 19.68 -5.77 -4.73
C PRO A 322 21.07 -6.14 -4.24
#